data_371dabf4a08a3c1e6390ec164637e9e7
#
_entry.id   371dabf4a08a3c1e6390ec164637e9e7
#
_cell.length_a   1.000
_cell.length_b   1.000
_cell.length_c   1.000
_cell.angle_alpha   90.00
_cell.angle_beta   90.00
_cell.angle_gamma   90.00
#
_symmetry.space_group_name_H-M   'P 1'
#
loop_
_entity.id
_entity.type
_entity.pdbx_description
1 polymer ?
#
loop_
_entity_poly.entity_id
_entity_poly.type
_entity_poly.pdbx_seq_one_letter_code
_entity_poly.pdbx_strand_id
1 'polypeptide(L)'
;MGKEPDKTGKNGKTGKDSMPEESGRVRVFSIQWLSRNWKNIGEAPGLIVIDEAHHALAETYRELWKRYPEARKLGMTATPCRLNGKGFTDLFDALITSWSIAEFIGKGWLSAFDYVSIRADSREQQIINSLKKRGVDGDYQVKEMNEVLNRQVSIRRLYESVERYAAGKKGMVYAVSIAHARQIAACYNAHGVSAVAIDSKTPASERRELVEGFRQGRIRVLVNVDIFSEGFDCPDVEFVQLARPTLSLAKYLQQVGRGLRKSGDKESCMLIDNVGLHRIFGLPVRERDWEAMFEGRIPVSYTHLRAHET
;
A
#
# COMPACT_ATOMS: atom_id res chain seq x y z
N MET A 1 50.29 32.98 24.23
CA MET A 1 50.48 31.54 24.01
C MET A 1 49.09 30.94 23.73
N GLY A 2 48.77 30.79 22.45
CA GLY A 2 47.50 30.27 21.99
C GLY A 2 47.53 28.75 21.95
N LYS A 3 46.38 28.13 22.19
CA LYS A 3 46.10 26.77 21.73
C LYS A 3 44.89 26.84 20.82
N GLU A 4 45.07 26.41 19.58
CA GLU A 4 44.04 26.20 18.58
C GLU A 4 43.08 25.08 18.98
N PRO A 5 41.80 25.16 18.57
CA PRO A 5 40.87 24.04 18.72
C PRO A 5 41.00 23.05 17.55
N ASP A 6 41.11 21.80 17.92
CA ASP A 6 41.20 20.62 17.06
C ASP A 6 39.95 20.47 16.17
N LYS A 7 40.17 20.47 14.84
CA LYS A 7 39.19 20.16 13.80
C LYS A 7 39.24 18.67 13.51
N THR A 8 38.42 17.88 14.15
CA THR A 8 38.10 16.55 13.63
C THR A 8 36.58 16.41 13.46
N GLY A 9 36.10 16.93 12.33
CA GLY A 9 34.77 16.61 11.81
C GLY A 9 34.74 15.17 11.31
N LYS A 10 34.28 14.25 12.11
CA LYS A 10 33.89 12.93 11.64
C LYS A 10 32.48 13.02 10.98
N ASN A 11 32.46 13.02 9.66
CA ASN A 11 31.27 12.78 8.87
C ASN A 11 30.63 11.45 9.30
N GLY A 12 29.53 11.53 10.01
CA GLY A 12 28.67 10.40 10.30
C GLY A 12 28.03 9.87 9.02
N LYS A 13 28.63 8.85 8.41
CA LYS A 13 27.95 7.98 7.46
C LYS A 13 26.84 7.27 8.24
N THR A 14 25.61 7.70 8.02
CA THR A 14 24.41 7.05 8.55
C THR A 14 24.34 5.62 8.00
N GLY A 15 24.41 4.66 8.93
CA GLY A 15 24.52 3.25 8.66
C GLY A 15 23.40 2.67 7.81
N LYS A 16 23.81 2.12 6.68
CA LYS A 16 23.01 1.16 5.89
C LYS A 16 23.54 -0.28 6.02
N ASP A 17 24.61 -0.52 6.76
CA ASP A 17 25.32 -1.81 6.79
C ASP A 17 25.59 -2.38 8.20
N SER A 18 24.95 -1.87 9.26
CA SER A 18 25.05 -2.49 10.58
C SER A 18 24.20 -3.74 10.66
N MET A 19 24.79 -4.84 11.15
CA MET A 19 24.01 -6.03 11.52
C MET A 19 22.95 -5.63 12.56
N PRO A 20 21.71 -6.20 12.46
CA PRO A 20 20.71 -6.01 13.52
C PRO A 20 21.28 -6.49 14.85
N GLU A 21 20.98 -5.79 15.94
CA GLU A 21 21.41 -6.20 17.27
C GLU A 21 20.99 -7.64 17.56
N GLU A 22 21.95 -8.48 17.96
CA GLU A 22 21.69 -9.86 18.39
C GLU A 22 21.03 -9.84 19.77
N SER A 23 19.72 -9.65 19.79
CA SER A 23 18.94 -9.84 21.01
C SER A 23 17.91 -10.93 20.82
N GLY A 24 18.21 -12.13 21.29
CA GLY A 24 17.26 -13.22 21.42
C GLY A 24 17.21 -14.20 20.23
N ARG A 25 16.19 -15.08 20.27
CA ARG A 25 15.96 -16.18 19.31
C ARG A 25 15.37 -15.73 17.96
N VAL A 26 15.01 -14.43 17.81
CA VAL A 26 14.36 -13.86 16.62
C VAL A 26 15.26 -12.78 16.03
N ARG A 27 15.51 -12.89 14.73
CA ARG A 27 16.24 -11.89 13.95
C ARG A 27 15.39 -11.39 12.82
N VAL A 28 15.34 -10.07 12.58
CA VAL A 28 14.54 -9.44 11.53
C VAL A 28 15.48 -8.81 10.50
N PHE A 29 15.26 -9.14 9.24
CA PHE A 29 16.07 -8.67 8.12
C PHE A 29 15.16 -8.15 6.99
N SER A 30 15.64 -7.14 6.25
CA SER A 30 15.07 -6.90 4.93
C SER A 30 15.64 -7.93 3.95
N ILE A 31 14.84 -8.38 3.02
CA ILE A 31 15.27 -9.36 2.00
C ILE A 31 16.43 -8.81 1.16
N GLN A 32 16.46 -7.48 0.93
CA GLN A 32 17.54 -6.81 0.18
C GLN A 32 18.87 -6.84 0.94
N TRP A 33 18.84 -6.66 2.26
CA TRP A 33 20.02 -6.79 3.10
C TRP A 33 20.48 -8.25 3.13
N LEU A 34 19.56 -9.15 3.38
CA LEU A 34 19.80 -10.59 3.46
C LEU A 34 20.48 -11.11 2.19
N SER A 35 19.97 -10.75 1.00
CA SER A 35 20.52 -11.20 -0.29
C SER A 35 21.96 -10.77 -0.55
N ARG A 36 22.45 -9.73 0.12
CA ARG A 36 23.83 -9.24 0.01
C ARG A 36 24.75 -9.78 1.11
N ASN A 37 24.16 -10.26 2.22
CA ASN A 37 24.88 -10.59 3.43
C ASN A 37 24.70 -12.04 3.90
N TRP A 38 24.38 -12.96 3.00
CA TRP A 38 24.16 -14.37 3.34
C TRP A 38 25.28 -15.02 4.19
N LYS A 39 26.53 -14.60 3.96
CA LYS A 39 27.70 -15.13 4.66
C LYS A 39 27.78 -14.69 6.14
N ASN A 40 27.07 -13.63 6.49
CA ASN A 40 27.12 -13.01 7.82
C ASN A 40 26.00 -13.53 8.73
N ILE A 41 25.18 -14.47 8.25
CA ILE A 41 24.11 -15.09 9.04
C ILE A 41 24.72 -16.31 9.71
N GLY A 42 24.87 -16.26 11.02
CA GLY A 42 25.44 -17.34 11.82
C GLY A 42 24.66 -18.65 11.74
N GLU A 43 24.02 -19.09 12.81
CA GLU A 43 23.24 -20.34 12.86
C GLU A 43 22.05 -20.35 11.87
N ALA A 44 21.79 -21.53 11.31
CA ALA A 44 20.63 -21.75 10.46
C ALA A 44 19.32 -21.59 11.24
N PRO A 45 18.32 -20.88 10.70
CA PRO A 45 17.04 -20.71 11.38
C PRO A 45 16.24 -22.04 11.36
N GLY A 46 15.50 -22.31 12.42
CA GLY A 46 14.51 -23.39 12.44
C GLY A 46 13.17 -22.99 11.79
N LEU A 47 12.89 -21.69 11.74
CA LEU A 47 11.70 -21.11 11.13
C LEU A 47 12.05 -19.81 10.40
N ILE A 48 11.52 -19.68 9.18
CA ILE A 48 11.59 -18.44 8.38
C ILE A 48 10.17 -17.92 8.21
N VAL A 49 9.93 -16.69 8.66
CA VAL A 49 8.66 -15.99 8.46
C VAL A 49 8.86 -14.88 7.44
N ILE A 50 8.03 -14.85 6.40
CA ILE A 50 8.02 -13.79 5.39
C ILE A 50 6.76 -12.96 5.58
N ASP A 51 6.91 -11.72 5.95
CA ASP A 51 5.83 -10.75 5.95
C ASP A 51 5.60 -10.21 4.54
N GLU A 52 4.36 -9.85 4.21
CA GLU A 52 3.91 -9.43 2.87
C GLU A 52 4.36 -10.40 1.77
N ALA A 53 4.14 -11.70 2.02
CA ALA A 53 4.62 -12.80 1.17
C ALA A 53 4.13 -12.73 -0.29
N HIS A 54 3.12 -11.93 -0.61
CA HIS A 54 2.69 -11.68 -1.99
C HIS A 54 3.76 -10.94 -2.83
N HIS A 55 4.70 -10.25 -2.19
CA HIS A 55 5.90 -9.70 -2.82
C HIS A 55 7.05 -10.69 -2.98
N ALA A 56 6.93 -11.89 -2.44
CA ALA A 56 7.95 -12.92 -2.56
C ALA A 56 8.13 -13.34 -4.03
N LEU A 57 8.83 -12.52 -4.81
CA LEU A 57 9.19 -12.80 -6.18
C LEU A 57 10.40 -13.71 -6.21
N ALA A 58 10.07 -14.91 -6.49
CA ALA A 58 10.78 -16.07 -7.00
C ALA A 58 12.27 -16.19 -6.64
N GLU A 59 13.21 -15.49 -7.27
CA GLU A 59 14.62 -15.90 -7.26
C GLU A 59 15.30 -15.74 -5.90
N THR A 60 15.16 -14.59 -5.24
CA THR A 60 15.81 -14.35 -3.92
C THR A 60 15.23 -15.28 -2.85
N TYR A 61 13.93 -15.53 -2.90
CA TYR A 61 13.27 -16.41 -1.92
C TYR A 61 13.53 -17.89 -2.23
N ARG A 62 13.65 -18.27 -3.50
CA ARG A 62 14.11 -19.62 -3.88
C ARG A 62 15.53 -19.89 -3.38
N GLU A 63 16.43 -18.91 -3.51
CA GLU A 63 17.75 -19.00 -2.91
C GLU A 63 17.72 -19.14 -1.39
N LEU A 64 16.82 -18.42 -0.72
CA LEU A 64 16.61 -18.56 0.73
C LEU A 64 16.14 -19.98 1.08
N TRP A 65 15.21 -20.56 0.31
CA TRP A 65 14.72 -21.92 0.51
C TRP A 65 15.81 -22.97 0.29
N LYS A 66 16.61 -22.84 -0.75
CA LYS A 66 17.76 -23.71 -1.02
C LYS A 66 18.82 -23.66 0.07
N ARG A 67 19.05 -22.47 0.62
CA ARG A 67 20.07 -22.27 1.66
C ARG A 67 19.68 -22.86 3.02
N TYR A 68 18.41 -22.88 3.32
CA TYR A 68 17.86 -23.39 4.57
C TYR A 68 16.75 -24.41 4.30
N PRO A 69 17.07 -25.57 3.74
CA PRO A 69 16.07 -26.56 3.36
C PRO A 69 15.29 -27.12 4.56
N GLU A 70 15.95 -27.27 5.69
CA GLU A 70 15.38 -27.82 6.93
C GLU A 70 14.52 -26.81 7.71
N ALA A 71 14.65 -25.52 7.43
CA ALA A 71 13.84 -24.49 8.09
C ALA A 71 12.36 -24.63 7.66
N ARG A 72 11.43 -24.53 8.62
CA ARG A 72 10.01 -24.34 8.31
C ARG A 72 9.80 -22.98 7.69
N LYS A 73 8.86 -22.86 6.74
CA LYS A 73 8.62 -21.64 5.97
C LYS A 73 7.17 -21.21 6.17
N LEU A 74 6.99 -19.97 6.62
CA LEU A 74 5.67 -19.35 6.80
C LEU A 74 5.62 -18.02 6.02
N GLY A 75 4.72 -17.92 5.06
CA GLY A 75 4.40 -16.66 4.39
C GLY A 75 3.14 -16.05 5.00
N MET A 76 3.18 -14.79 5.37
CA MET A 76 2.02 -14.04 5.85
C MET A 76 1.67 -12.97 4.82
N THR A 77 0.38 -12.87 4.48
CA THR A 77 -0.14 -11.81 3.61
C THR A 77 -1.64 -11.66 3.79
N ALA A 78 -2.13 -10.43 3.71
CA ALA A 78 -3.56 -10.16 3.65
C ALA A 78 -4.15 -10.41 2.23
N THR A 79 -3.29 -10.56 1.21
CA THR A 79 -3.70 -10.62 -0.19
C THR A 79 -2.87 -11.66 -0.95
N PRO A 80 -3.21 -12.96 -0.85
CA PRO A 80 -2.46 -14.02 -1.52
C PRO A 80 -2.73 -14.04 -3.04
N CYS A 81 -2.42 -12.93 -3.70
CA CYS A 81 -2.58 -12.78 -5.15
C CYS A 81 -1.46 -11.92 -5.73
N ARG A 82 -1.10 -12.18 -6.98
CA ARG A 82 -0.11 -11.42 -7.74
C ARG A 82 -0.72 -10.85 -9.01
N LEU A 83 -0.33 -9.64 -9.38
CA LEU A 83 -0.83 -8.98 -10.59
C LEU A 83 -0.48 -9.75 -11.87
N ASN A 84 0.67 -10.43 -11.90
CA ASN A 84 1.10 -11.25 -13.03
C ASN A 84 0.36 -12.61 -13.13
N GLY A 85 -0.55 -12.90 -12.21
CA GLY A 85 -1.34 -14.13 -12.18
C GLY A 85 -0.57 -15.40 -11.80
N LYS A 86 0.73 -15.30 -11.47
CA LYS A 86 1.50 -16.45 -10.98
C LYS A 86 1.09 -16.79 -9.56
N GLY A 87 0.92 -18.08 -9.31
CA GLY A 87 0.62 -18.60 -7.97
C GLY A 87 1.83 -18.58 -7.04
N PHE A 88 1.69 -19.28 -5.93
CA PHE A 88 2.69 -19.37 -4.86
C PHE A 88 3.16 -20.79 -4.61
N THR A 89 2.66 -21.76 -5.36
CA THR A 89 2.94 -23.20 -5.19
C THR A 89 4.40 -23.58 -5.46
N ASP A 90 5.18 -22.67 -6.04
CA ASP A 90 6.63 -22.80 -6.19
C ASP A 90 7.42 -22.45 -4.92
N LEU A 91 6.77 -21.85 -3.93
CA LEU A 91 7.36 -21.39 -2.66
C LEU A 91 6.69 -21.99 -1.43
N PHE A 92 5.41 -22.30 -1.48
CA PHE A 92 4.61 -22.76 -0.34
C PHE A 92 3.74 -23.95 -0.75
N ASP A 93 3.59 -24.91 0.14
CA ASP A 93 2.86 -26.16 -0.10
C ASP A 93 1.36 -26.03 0.11
N ALA A 94 0.93 -25.08 0.97
CA ALA A 94 -0.47 -24.91 1.32
C ALA A 94 -0.81 -23.45 1.64
N LEU A 95 -2.06 -23.08 1.40
CA LEU A 95 -2.67 -21.85 1.83
C LEU A 95 -3.53 -22.11 3.07
N ILE A 96 -3.32 -21.32 4.12
CA ILE A 96 -4.19 -21.30 5.30
C ILE A 96 -4.91 -19.95 5.29
N THR A 97 -6.23 -19.97 5.13
CA THR A 97 -7.06 -18.77 5.12
C THR A 97 -7.65 -18.51 6.50
N SER A 98 -7.81 -17.24 6.84
CA SER A 98 -8.54 -16.77 8.00
C SER A 98 -9.99 -16.42 7.62
N TRP A 99 -10.71 -15.76 8.51
CA TRP A 99 -12.04 -15.23 8.23
C TRP A 99 -12.03 -14.18 7.11
N SER A 100 -13.18 -14.04 6.46
CA SER A 100 -13.40 -13.00 5.45
C SER A 100 -13.44 -11.59 6.09
N ILE A 101 -13.26 -10.55 5.26
CA ILE A 101 -13.41 -9.15 5.71
C ILE A 101 -14.83 -8.93 6.30
N ALA A 102 -15.86 -9.53 5.70
CA ALA A 102 -17.23 -9.43 6.20
C ALA A 102 -17.38 -10.02 7.60
N GLU A 103 -16.78 -11.20 7.84
CA GLU A 103 -16.79 -11.82 9.17
C GLU A 103 -16.00 -11.02 10.21
N PHE A 104 -14.86 -10.46 9.84
CA PHE A 104 -14.10 -9.56 10.73
C PHE A 104 -14.88 -8.30 11.09
N ILE A 105 -15.63 -7.71 10.16
CA ILE A 105 -16.53 -6.58 10.42
C ILE A 105 -17.68 -7.05 11.34
N GLY A 106 -18.31 -8.16 11.05
CA GLY A 106 -19.41 -8.72 11.86
C GLY A 106 -18.98 -9.03 13.30
N LYS A 107 -17.72 -9.39 13.52
CA LYS A 107 -17.15 -9.62 14.87
C LYS A 107 -16.65 -8.32 15.54
N GLY A 108 -16.73 -7.16 14.85
CA GLY A 108 -16.28 -5.89 15.38
C GLY A 108 -14.75 -5.71 15.43
N TRP A 109 -13.98 -6.55 14.73
CA TRP A 109 -12.52 -6.45 14.66
C TRP A 109 -12.05 -5.49 13.56
N LEU A 110 -12.91 -5.28 12.56
CA LEU A 110 -12.75 -4.23 11.56
C LEU A 110 -13.93 -3.26 11.65
N SER A 111 -13.72 -2.02 11.22
CA SER A 111 -14.78 -1.02 11.11
C SER A 111 -15.69 -1.35 9.93
N ALA A 112 -16.98 -1.04 10.07
CA ALA A 112 -17.88 -0.95 8.93
C ALA A 112 -17.40 0.13 7.94
N PHE A 113 -17.95 0.14 6.73
CA PHE A 113 -17.63 1.17 5.74
C PHE A 113 -18.84 1.52 4.89
N ASP A 114 -18.85 2.76 4.43
CA ASP A 114 -19.69 3.24 3.34
C ASP A 114 -18.83 3.35 2.08
N TYR A 115 -19.39 3.06 0.91
CA TYR A 115 -18.63 3.08 -0.34
C TYR A 115 -19.33 3.93 -1.39
N VAL A 116 -18.62 4.91 -1.92
CA VAL A 116 -19.09 5.72 -3.04
C VAL A 116 -18.08 5.61 -4.18
N SER A 117 -18.60 5.49 -5.41
CA SER A 117 -17.76 5.40 -6.61
C SER A 117 -18.27 6.33 -7.70
N ILE A 118 -17.39 6.68 -8.65
CA ILE A 118 -17.77 7.43 -9.84
C ILE A 118 -18.73 6.62 -10.69
N ARG A 119 -19.60 7.32 -11.44
CA ARG A 119 -20.56 6.67 -12.34
C ARG A 119 -19.86 6.06 -13.56
N ALA A 120 -20.41 4.96 -14.06
CA ALA A 120 -19.88 4.24 -15.23
C ALA A 120 -19.80 5.10 -16.49
N ASP A 121 -20.80 5.97 -16.67
CA ASP A 121 -20.94 6.90 -17.79
C ASP A 121 -20.21 8.23 -17.59
N SER A 122 -19.52 8.41 -16.45
CA SER A 122 -18.82 9.66 -16.16
C SER A 122 -17.62 9.88 -17.08
N ARG A 123 -17.28 11.16 -17.29
CA ARG A 123 -16.08 11.55 -18.02
C ARG A 123 -14.80 10.99 -17.38
N GLU A 124 -14.78 10.92 -16.06
CA GLU A 124 -13.65 10.35 -15.29
C GLU A 124 -13.46 8.87 -15.61
N GLN A 125 -14.55 8.11 -15.65
CA GLN A 125 -14.47 6.70 -16.00
C GLN A 125 -14.00 6.52 -17.45
N GLN A 126 -14.44 7.35 -18.36
CA GLN A 126 -13.98 7.32 -19.76
C GLN A 126 -12.47 7.60 -19.86
N ILE A 127 -11.95 8.58 -19.09
CA ILE A 127 -10.52 8.87 -19.01
C ILE A 127 -9.76 7.65 -18.49
N ILE A 128 -10.25 7.01 -17.43
CA ILE A 128 -9.58 5.83 -16.84
C ILE A 128 -9.61 4.65 -17.81
N ASN A 129 -10.73 4.43 -18.50
CA ASN A 129 -10.85 3.39 -19.52
C ASN A 129 -9.93 3.61 -20.73
N SER A 130 -9.46 4.85 -20.94
CA SER A 130 -8.51 5.17 -22.01
C SER A 130 -7.05 4.84 -21.69
N LEU A 131 -6.73 4.46 -20.44
CA LEU A 131 -5.39 4.08 -20.01
C LEU A 131 -4.98 2.74 -20.63
N LYS A 132 -3.96 2.74 -21.48
CA LYS A 132 -3.50 1.55 -22.23
C LYS A 132 -2.11 1.09 -21.84
N LYS A 133 -1.24 2.01 -21.43
CA LYS A 133 0.16 1.68 -21.14
C LYS A 133 0.32 0.97 -19.81
N ARG A 134 1.19 -0.03 -19.80
CA ARG A 134 1.52 -0.81 -18.60
C ARG A 134 2.94 -0.51 -18.14
N GLY A 135 3.14 -0.50 -16.83
CA GLY A 135 4.45 -0.48 -16.19
C GLY A 135 5.12 -1.86 -16.23
N VAL A 136 6.35 -1.91 -15.76
CA VAL A 136 7.13 -3.17 -15.68
C VAL A 136 6.45 -4.19 -14.75
N ASP A 137 5.71 -3.71 -13.75
CA ASP A 137 4.93 -4.51 -12.80
C ASP A 137 3.59 -5.02 -13.37
N GLY A 138 3.21 -4.59 -14.59
CA GLY A 138 1.95 -4.93 -15.25
C GLY A 138 0.77 -4.02 -14.86
N ASP A 139 0.95 -3.10 -13.92
CA ASP A 139 -0.05 -2.09 -13.55
C ASP A 139 -0.07 -0.93 -14.56
N TYR A 140 -1.00 -0.01 -14.45
CA TYR A 140 -1.03 1.19 -15.28
C TYR A 140 0.27 2.00 -15.16
N GLN A 141 0.77 2.51 -16.29
CA GLN A 141 1.98 3.32 -16.32
C GLN A 141 1.75 4.66 -15.60
N VAL A 142 2.58 4.96 -14.59
CA VAL A 142 2.48 6.19 -13.77
C VAL A 142 2.49 7.46 -14.62
N LYS A 143 3.33 7.51 -15.67
CA LYS A 143 3.42 8.67 -16.55
C LYS A 143 2.10 8.95 -17.26
N GLU A 144 1.48 7.92 -17.85
CA GLU A 144 0.19 8.06 -18.54
C GLU A 144 -0.92 8.47 -17.57
N MET A 145 -1.02 7.81 -16.41
CA MET A 145 -1.98 8.20 -15.37
C MET A 145 -1.81 9.67 -14.96
N ASN A 146 -0.56 10.11 -14.76
CA ASN A 146 -0.28 11.49 -14.35
C ASN A 146 -0.67 12.51 -15.44
N GLU A 147 -0.46 12.21 -16.71
CA GLU A 147 -0.84 13.08 -17.84
C GLU A 147 -2.35 13.33 -17.89
N VAL A 148 -3.17 12.34 -17.54
CA VAL A 148 -4.63 12.44 -17.67
C VAL A 148 -5.33 12.84 -16.36
N LEU A 149 -4.80 12.44 -15.20
CA LEU A 149 -5.45 12.66 -13.89
C LEU A 149 -4.88 13.85 -13.13
N ASN A 150 -3.64 14.28 -13.40
CA ASN A 150 -3.03 15.43 -12.75
C ASN A 150 -3.43 16.75 -13.43
N ARG A 151 -4.73 16.96 -13.59
CA ARG A 151 -5.33 18.17 -14.18
C ARG A 151 -6.20 18.85 -13.13
N GLN A 152 -6.24 20.19 -13.17
CA GLN A 152 -6.98 20.97 -12.17
C GLN A 152 -8.43 20.53 -12.01
N VAL A 153 -9.13 20.26 -13.12
CA VAL A 153 -10.53 19.78 -13.09
C VAL A 153 -10.65 18.44 -12.35
N SER A 154 -9.75 17.50 -12.61
CA SER A 154 -9.76 16.19 -11.94
C SER A 154 -9.46 16.34 -10.45
N ILE A 155 -8.47 17.15 -10.08
CA ILE A 155 -8.09 17.41 -8.70
C ILE A 155 -9.21 18.11 -7.93
N ARG A 156 -9.87 19.09 -8.54
CA ARG A 156 -11.01 19.76 -7.93
C ARG A 156 -12.15 18.78 -7.61
N ARG A 157 -12.44 17.85 -8.49
CA ARG A 157 -13.44 16.80 -8.25
C ARG A 157 -13.08 15.85 -7.11
N LEU A 158 -11.79 15.59 -6.89
CA LEU A 158 -11.35 14.84 -5.71
C LEU A 158 -11.73 15.61 -4.43
N TYR A 159 -11.46 16.91 -4.39
CA TYR A 159 -11.88 17.76 -3.27
C TYR A 159 -13.40 17.76 -3.10
N GLU A 160 -14.16 18.01 -4.17
CA GLU A 160 -15.63 18.02 -4.14
C GLU A 160 -16.24 16.70 -3.62
N SER A 161 -15.57 15.57 -3.92
CA SER A 161 -15.97 14.26 -3.41
C SER A 161 -15.77 14.16 -1.89
N VAL A 162 -14.64 14.63 -1.38
CA VAL A 162 -14.38 14.64 0.07
C VAL A 162 -15.30 15.62 0.78
N GLU A 163 -15.49 16.81 0.23
CA GLU A 163 -16.43 17.81 0.79
C GLU A 163 -17.84 17.24 0.91
N ARG A 164 -18.28 16.49 -0.10
CA ARG A 164 -19.63 15.92 -0.14
C ARG A 164 -19.82 14.73 0.81
N TYR A 165 -18.85 13.84 0.90
CA TYR A 165 -19.02 12.54 1.56
C TYR A 165 -18.21 12.36 2.86
N ALA A 166 -17.23 13.20 3.08
CA ALA A 166 -16.32 13.08 4.20
C ALA A 166 -15.91 14.47 4.78
N ALA A 167 -16.79 15.49 4.66
CA ALA A 167 -16.52 16.82 5.21
C ALA A 167 -16.18 16.72 6.70
N GLY A 168 -15.11 17.42 7.09
CA GLY A 168 -14.65 17.42 8.47
C GLY A 168 -13.92 16.16 8.96
N LYS A 169 -13.94 15.06 8.20
CA LYS A 169 -13.32 13.78 8.58
C LYS A 169 -11.82 13.79 8.35
N LYS A 170 -11.11 12.93 9.11
CA LYS A 170 -9.69 12.66 8.98
C LYS A 170 -9.46 11.52 7.97
N GLY A 171 -8.56 11.71 7.00
CA GLY A 171 -8.45 10.69 5.98
C GLY A 171 -7.15 10.62 5.19
N MET A 172 -7.10 9.64 4.31
CA MET A 172 -5.97 9.37 3.44
C MET A 172 -6.38 9.39 1.97
N VAL A 173 -5.52 9.97 1.12
CA VAL A 173 -5.68 9.98 -0.33
C VAL A 173 -4.53 9.22 -0.98
N TYR A 174 -4.84 8.30 -1.86
CA TYR A 174 -3.85 7.55 -2.65
C TYR A 174 -3.69 8.20 -4.03
N ALA A 175 -2.57 8.88 -4.23
CA ALA A 175 -2.27 9.63 -5.45
C ALA A 175 -1.42 8.83 -6.45
N VAL A 176 -1.44 9.24 -7.72
CA VAL A 176 -0.73 8.59 -8.83
C VAL A 176 0.78 8.83 -8.76
N SER A 177 1.17 10.07 -8.44
CA SER A 177 2.57 10.54 -8.47
C SER A 177 2.80 11.60 -7.41
N ILE A 178 4.08 11.90 -7.15
CA ILE A 178 4.48 12.98 -6.24
C ILE A 178 3.89 14.33 -6.68
N ALA A 179 3.90 14.63 -7.98
CA ALA A 179 3.31 15.86 -8.52
C ALA A 179 1.81 15.90 -8.27
N HIS A 180 1.09 14.78 -8.51
CA HIS A 180 -0.34 14.67 -8.26
C HIS A 180 -0.66 14.84 -6.78
N ALA A 181 0.09 14.19 -5.88
CA ALA A 181 -0.10 14.31 -4.44
C ALA A 181 0.05 15.77 -3.95
N ARG A 182 1.08 16.46 -4.43
CA ARG A 182 1.31 17.88 -4.07
C ARG A 182 0.19 18.78 -4.56
N GLN A 183 -0.31 18.57 -5.76
CA GLN A 183 -1.43 19.36 -6.30
C GLN A 183 -2.74 19.06 -5.57
N ILE A 184 -3.01 17.81 -5.19
CA ILE A 184 -4.17 17.47 -4.34
C ILE A 184 -4.06 18.18 -2.99
N ALA A 185 -2.92 18.07 -2.30
CA ALA A 185 -2.71 18.72 -1.02
C ALA A 185 -2.86 20.26 -1.12
N ALA A 186 -2.30 20.87 -2.17
CA ALA A 186 -2.44 22.31 -2.42
C ALA A 186 -3.91 22.73 -2.64
N CYS A 187 -4.67 21.95 -3.42
CA CYS A 187 -6.08 22.18 -3.66
C CYS A 187 -6.89 22.09 -2.35
N TYR A 188 -6.63 21.09 -1.52
CA TYR A 188 -7.32 20.91 -0.24
C TYR A 188 -7.02 22.05 0.73
N ASN A 189 -5.74 22.44 0.83
CA ASN A 189 -5.34 23.60 1.65
C ASN A 189 -5.98 24.91 1.18
N ALA A 190 -6.10 25.13 -0.12
CA ALA A 190 -6.78 26.31 -0.68
C ALA A 190 -8.27 26.40 -0.32
N HIS A 191 -8.88 25.25 0.05
CA HIS A 191 -10.25 25.16 0.51
C HIS A 191 -10.36 24.97 2.04
N GLY A 192 -9.29 25.24 2.80
CA GLY A 192 -9.31 25.20 4.26
C GLY A 192 -9.20 23.82 4.88
N VAL A 193 -8.89 22.78 4.11
CA VAL A 193 -8.64 21.42 4.61
C VAL A 193 -7.14 21.20 4.76
N SER A 194 -6.65 21.09 6.00
CA SER A 194 -5.22 20.85 6.28
C SER A 194 -4.75 19.54 5.67
N ALA A 195 -3.97 19.60 4.59
CA ALA A 195 -3.51 18.46 3.83
C ALA A 195 -2.00 18.53 3.53
N VAL A 196 -1.31 17.40 3.60
CA VAL A 196 0.11 17.28 3.26
C VAL A 196 0.36 16.10 2.34
N ALA A 197 1.29 16.27 1.40
CA ALA A 197 1.76 15.20 0.54
C ALA A 197 2.99 14.54 1.19
N ILE A 198 2.99 13.21 1.24
CA ILE A 198 4.13 12.42 1.71
C ILE A 198 4.54 11.44 0.60
N ASP A 199 5.84 11.39 0.32
CA ASP A 199 6.39 10.55 -0.73
C ASP A 199 7.75 9.91 -0.32
N SER A 200 8.31 9.06 -1.18
CA SER A 200 9.57 8.36 -0.90
C SER A 200 10.78 9.29 -0.75
N LYS A 201 10.68 10.55 -1.20
CA LYS A 201 11.72 11.56 -1.08
C LYS A 201 11.58 12.39 0.19
N THR A 202 10.45 12.30 0.90
CA THR A 202 10.25 12.99 2.17
C THR A 202 11.27 12.44 3.19
N PRO A 203 12.14 13.28 3.78
CA PRO A 203 13.12 12.86 4.77
C PRO A 203 12.48 12.13 5.95
N ALA A 204 13.18 11.17 6.54
CA ALA A 204 12.62 10.34 7.61
C ALA A 204 12.20 11.14 8.86
N SER A 205 12.92 12.22 9.19
CA SER A 205 12.58 13.14 10.30
C SER A 205 11.29 13.88 10.00
N GLU A 206 11.20 14.53 8.83
CA GLU A 206 10.03 15.26 8.38
C GLU A 206 8.81 14.33 8.28
N ARG A 207 8.99 13.13 7.74
CA ARG A 207 7.90 12.14 7.65
C ARG A 207 7.34 11.79 9.04
N ARG A 208 8.20 11.64 10.05
CA ARG A 208 7.75 11.38 11.44
C ARG A 208 6.94 12.55 11.98
N GLU A 209 7.36 13.78 11.76
CA GLU A 209 6.66 14.99 12.20
C GLU A 209 5.29 15.12 11.52
N LEU A 210 5.21 14.89 10.21
CA LEU A 210 3.96 14.93 9.44
C LEU A 210 2.98 13.84 9.89
N VAL A 211 3.48 12.62 10.10
CA VAL A 211 2.66 11.50 10.61
C VAL A 211 2.17 11.79 12.02
N GLU A 212 3.02 12.36 12.89
CA GLU A 212 2.60 12.73 14.24
C GLU A 212 1.59 13.89 14.22
N GLY A 213 1.79 14.87 13.36
CA GLY A 213 0.81 15.95 13.12
C GLY A 213 -0.56 15.42 12.64
N PHE A 214 -0.54 14.36 11.82
CA PHE A 214 -1.75 13.68 11.38
C PHE A 214 -2.40 12.89 12.53
N ARG A 215 -1.64 12.15 13.32
CA ARG A 215 -2.15 11.43 14.50
C ARG A 215 -2.84 12.39 15.49
N GLN A 216 -2.24 13.53 15.73
CA GLN A 216 -2.76 14.57 16.62
C GLN A 216 -3.91 15.41 16.02
N GLY A 217 -4.30 15.17 14.76
CA GLY A 217 -5.38 15.92 14.09
C GLY A 217 -4.98 17.32 13.62
N ARG A 218 -3.72 17.76 13.78
CA ARG A 218 -3.21 19.02 13.21
C ARG A 218 -3.20 19.00 11.68
N ILE A 219 -2.93 17.84 11.12
CA ILE A 219 -3.07 17.55 9.69
C ILE A 219 -4.30 16.67 9.54
N ARG A 220 -5.26 17.06 8.73
CA ARG A 220 -6.51 16.31 8.52
C ARG A 220 -6.41 15.30 7.41
N VAL A 221 -5.65 15.58 6.36
CA VAL A 221 -5.54 14.71 5.20
C VAL A 221 -4.08 14.40 4.86
N LEU A 222 -3.73 13.11 4.79
CA LEU A 222 -2.48 12.65 4.23
C LEU A 222 -2.68 12.23 2.78
N VAL A 223 -1.95 12.86 1.87
CA VAL A 223 -1.92 12.48 0.46
C VAL A 223 -0.61 11.73 0.20
N ASN A 224 -0.70 10.46 -0.13
CA ASN A 224 0.48 9.61 -0.26
C ASN A 224 0.65 8.98 -1.64
N VAL A 225 1.90 8.63 -1.96
CA VAL A 225 2.28 7.89 -3.17
C VAL A 225 3.06 6.66 -2.73
N ASP A 226 2.42 5.51 -2.74
CA ASP A 226 3.00 4.16 -2.51
C ASP A 226 3.78 3.96 -1.17
N ILE A 227 3.73 4.90 -0.21
CA ILE A 227 4.50 4.78 1.04
C ILE A 227 3.71 4.12 2.15
N PHE A 228 2.41 4.39 2.22
CA PHE A 228 1.53 3.89 3.28
C PHE A 228 0.73 2.66 2.83
N SER A 229 1.17 1.97 1.79
CA SER A 229 0.67 0.64 1.45
C SER A 229 1.05 -0.37 2.54
N GLU A 230 2.25 -0.22 3.15
CA GLU A 230 2.79 -1.14 4.15
C GLU A 230 3.28 -0.39 5.41
N GLY A 231 3.12 -1.00 6.58
CA GLY A 231 3.74 -0.55 7.84
C GLY A 231 3.20 0.74 8.48
N PHE A 232 2.35 1.52 7.82
CA PHE A 232 1.75 2.71 8.43
C PHE A 232 0.54 2.34 9.28
N ASP A 233 0.54 2.73 10.55
CA ASP A 233 -0.56 2.49 11.47
C ASP A 233 -1.18 3.80 11.96
N CYS A 234 -2.42 4.05 11.50
CA CYS A 234 -3.26 5.13 11.95
C CYS A 234 -4.73 4.66 11.86
N PRO A 235 -5.21 3.96 12.90
CA PRO A 235 -6.50 3.29 12.86
C PRO A 235 -7.70 4.24 12.90
N ASP A 236 -7.50 5.48 13.32
CA ASP A 236 -8.50 6.54 13.41
C ASP A 236 -8.78 7.27 12.07
N VAL A 237 -8.34 6.70 10.95
CA VAL A 237 -8.69 7.17 9.62
C VAL A 237 -10.18 6.95 9.36
N GLU A 238 -10.93 8.03 9.10
CA GLU A 238 -12.37 8.03 8.92
C GLU A 238 -12.77 7.99 7.43
N PHE A 239 -11.86 8.37 6.51
CA PHE A 239 -12.06 8.14 5.08
C PHE A 239 -10.79 7.73 4.36
N VAL A 240 -10.97 6.95 3.29
CA VAL A 240 -9.94 6.63 2.31
C VAL A 240 -10.42 7.03 0.93
N GLN A 241 -9.64 7.87 0.26
CA GLN A 241 -9.92 8.29 -1.11
C GLN A 241 -8.95 7.64 -2.09
N LEU A 242 -9.51 6.92 -3.05
CA LEU A 242 -8.79 6.25 -4.12
C LEU A 242 -8.75 7.18 -5.35
N ALA A 243 -7.60 7.82 -5.54
CA ALA A 243 -7.34 8.74 -6.66
C ALA A 243 -6.31 8.18 -7.65
N ARG A 244 -5.92 6.91 -7.48
CA ARG A 244 -5.01 6.18 -8.34
C ARG A 244 -5.67 4.91 -8.90
N PRO A 245 -5.89 4.83 -10.22
CA PRO A 245 -6.26 3.58 -10.87
C PRO A 245 -5.19 2.51 -10.67
N THR A 246 -5.60 1.25 -10.52
CA THR A 246 -4.70 0.11 -10.44
C THR A 246 -5.39 -1.16 -10.97
N LEU A 247 -4.61 -2.08 -11.50
CA LEU A 247 -5.01 -3.44 -11.85
C LEU A 247 -4.64 -4.45 -10.75
N SER A 248 -4.01 -3.98 -9.67
CA SER A 248 -3.58 -4.82 -8.57
C SER A 248 -4.65 -4.91 -7.48
N LEU A 249 -5.27 -6.08 -7.34
CA LEU A 249 -6.18 -6.37 -6.25
C LEU A 249 -5.51 -6.19 -4.88
N ALA A 250 -4.24 -6.57 -4.76
CA ALA A 250 -3.48 -6.40 -3.52
C ALA A 250 -3.36 -4.93 -3.14
N LYS A 251 -2.97 -4.05 -4.08
CA LYS A 251 -2.92 -2.60 -3.84
C LYS A 251 -4.29 -2.04 -3.41
N TYR A 252 -5.35 -2.42 -4.11
CA TYR A 252 -6.71 -1.99 -3.76
C TYR A 252 -7.07 -2.37 -2.32
N LEU A 253 -6.92 -3.65 -1.97
CA LEU A 253 -7.28 -4.15 -0.64
C LEU A 253 -6.40 -3.57 0.48
N GLN A 254 -5.11 -3.37 0.23
CA GLN A 254 -4.22 -2.71 1.19
C GLN A 254 -4.61 -1.24 1.42
N GLN A 255 -4.97 -0.52 0.37
CA GLN A 255 -5.41 0.87 0.48
C GLN A 255 -6.70 0.99 1.29
N VAL A 256 -7.74 0.26 0.93
CA VAL A 256 -9.01 0.30 1.66
C VAL A 256 -8.88 -0.26 3.07
N GLY A 257 -8.04 -1.27 3.27
CA GLY A 257 -7.78 -1.89 4.57
C GLY A 257 -7.25 -0.92 5.63
N ARG A 258 -6.60 0.18 5.22
CA ARG A 258 -6.19 1.24 6.17
C ARG A 258 -7.39 1.93 6.82
N GLY A 259 -8.47 2.13 6.07
CA GLY A 259 -9.72 2.69 6.59
C GLY A 259 -10.53 1.70 7.40
N LEU A 260 -10.36 0.39 7.19
CA LEU A 260 -11.14 -0.61 7.91
C LEU A 260 -10.61 -0.93 9.32
N ARG A 261 -9.46 -0.39 9.72
CA ARG A 261 -8.93 -0.61 11.06
C ARG A 261 -9.85 -0.01 12.12
N LYS A 262 -10.02 -0.74 13.23
CA LYS A 262 -10.83 -0.28 14.36
C LYS A 262 -10.04 0.72 15.20
N SER A 263 -10.70 1.78 15.64
CA SER A 263 -10.15 2.77 16.58
C SER A 263 -11.27 3.36 17.41
N GLY A 264 -11.13 3.33 18.74
CA GLY A 264 -12.01 4.01 19.67
C GLY A 264 -13.48 4.06 19.24
N ASP A 265 -13.98 5.27 19.12
CA ASP A 265 -15.39 5.55 18.77
C ASP A 265 -15.66 5.58 17.25
N LYS A 266 -14.68 5.19 16.42
CA LYS A 266 -14.89 5.12 14.98
C LYS A 266 -15.87 4.00 14.64
N GLU A 267 -17.05 4.36 14.18
CA GLU A 267 -18.11 3.42 13.78
C GLU A 267 -17.90 2.87 12.38
N SER A 268 -17.62 3.76 11.40
CA SER A 268 -17.44 3.41 10.00
C SER A 268 -16.31 4.22 9.34
N CYS A 269 -15.90 3.77 8.16
CA CYS A 269 -15.00 4.49 7.27
C CYS A 269 -15.68 4.79 5.93
N MET A 270 -15.55 6.01 5.43
CA MET A 270 -16.01 6.37 4.08
C MET A 270 -14.93 6.00 3.05
N LEU A 271 -15.23 5.09 2.13
CA LEU A 271 -14.39 4.74 0.99
C LEU A 271 -14.87 5.51 -0.24
N ILE A 272 -14.04 6.42 -0.74
CA ILE A 272 -14.34 7.29 -1.89
C ILE A 272 -13.52 6.81 -3.08
N ASP A 273 -14.15 6.12 -4.01
CA ASP A 273 -13.53 5.58 -5.21
C ASP A 273 -13.72 6.53 -6.41
N ASN A 274 -12.77 7.42 -6.59
CA ASN A 274 -12.78 8.37 -7.71
C ASN A 274 -12.22 7.78 -9.02
N VAL A 275 -11.90 6.48 -9.03
CA VAL A 275 -11.25 5.83 -10.17
C VAL A 275 -11.93 4.53 -10.60
N GLY A 276 -13.09 4.20 -10.00
CA GLY A 276 -13.93 3.08 -10.42
C GLY A 276 -13.37 1.69 -10.14
N LEU A 277 -12.53 1.53 -9.11
CA LEU A 277 -11.91 0.24 -8.76
C LEU A 277 -12.94 -0.83 -8.37
N HIS A 278 -14.06 -0.41 -7.81
CA HIS A 278 -15.16 -1.32 -7.48
C HIS A 278 -15.69 -2.10 -8.69
N ARG A 279 -15.62 -1.54 -9.92
CA ARG A 279 -16.03 -2.25 -11.15
C ARG A 279 -15.07 -3.36 -11.52
N ILE A 280 -13.80 -3.17 -11.18
CA ILE A 280 -12.74 -4.15 -11.45
C ILE A 280 -12.75 -5.23 -10.38
N PHE A 281 -12.80 -4.83 -9.10
CA PHE A 281 -12.53 -5.72 -7.98
C PHE A 281 -13.76 -6.05 -7.12
N GLY A 282 -14.87 -5.33 -7.29
CA GLY A 282 -16.02 -5.38 -6.38
C GLY A 282 -15.74 -4.64 -5.07
N LEU A 283 -16.66 -4.73 -4.14
CA LEU A 283 -16.48 -4.19 -2.79
C LEU A 283 -15.40 -4.95 -2.00
N PRO A 284 -14.78 -4.33 -0.98
CA PRO A 284 -13.76 -5.00 -0.15
C PRO A 284 -14.22 -6.33 0.44
N VAL A 285 -15.48 -6.43 0.81
CA VAL A 285 -16.10 -7.63 1.41
C VAL A 285 -16.46 -8.72 0.40
N ARG A 286 -16.28 -8.49 -0.89
CA ARG A 286 -16.56 -9.50 -1.91
C ARG A 286 -15.75 -10.76 -1.63
N GLU A 287 -16.41 -11.91 -1.63
CA GLU A 287 -15.75 -13.21 -1.56
C GLU A 287 -14.83 -13.44 -2.75
N ARG A 288 -13.68 -14.01 -2.49
CA ARG A 288 -12.63 -14.29 -3.46
C ARG A 288 -12.13 -15.71 -3.31
N ASP A 289 -11.91 -16.35 -4.42
CA ASP A 289 -11.27 -17.67 -4.46
C ASP A 289 -9.76 -17.52 -4.27
N TRP A 290 -9.34 -17.41 -3.00
CA TRP A 290 -7.94 -17.25 -2.64
C TRP A 290 -7.11 -18.49 -2.97
N GLU A 291 -7.73 -19.67 -2.95
CA GLU A 291 -7.05 -20.92 -3.30
C GLU A 291 -6.73 -20.97 -4.79
N ALA A 292 -7.66 -20.61 -5.65
CA ALA A 292 -7.39 -20.49 -7.08
C ALA A 292 -6.31 -19.44 -7.39
N MET A 293 -6.27 -18.33 -6.66
CA MET A 293 -5.21 -17.33 -6.81
C MET A 293 -3.86 -17.82 -6.30
N PHE A 294 -3.84 -18.56 -5.19
CA PHE A 294 -2.64 -19.19 -4.64
C PHE A 294 -2.04 -20.20 -5.63
N GLU A 295 -2.87 -20.97 -6.31
CA GLU A 295 -2.45 -21.92 -7.34
C GLU A 295 -2.11 -21.27 -8.69
N GLY A 296 -2.32 -19.96 -8.86
CA GLY A 296 -2.08 -19.24 -10.11
C GLY A 296 -3.21 -19.41 -11.14
N ARG A 297 -4.36 -19.90 -10.72
CA ARG A 297 -5.60 -19.91 -11.51
C ARG A 297 -6.29 -18.55 -11.35
N ILE A 298 -6.27 -17.72 -12.38
CA ILE A 298 -6.95 -16.41 -12.35
C ILE A 298 -8.46 -16.63 -12.48
N PRO A 299 -9.29 -16.17 -11.51
CA PRO A 299 -10.73 -16.25 -11.64
C PRO A 299 -11.24 -15.56 -12.91
N VAL A 300 -12.20 -16.18 -13.60
CA VAL A 300 -12.77 -15.72 -14.87
C VAL A 300 -13.27 -14.26 -14.80
N SER A 301 -13.74 -13.81 -13.64
CA SER A 301 -14.19 -12.42 -13.41
C SER A 301 -13.10 -11.36 -13.58
N TYR A 302 -11.82 -11.74 -13.53
CA TYR A 302 -10.68 -10.85 -13.78
C TYR A 302 -10.14 -10.97 -15.21
N THR A 303 -10.53 -12.01 -15.97
CA THR A 303 -10.08 -12.24 -17.35
C THR A 303 -10.86 -11.41 -18.36
N HIS A 304 -12.11 -11.04 -18.07
CA HIS A 304 -12.91 -10.18 -18.96
C HIS A 304 -12.31 -8.79 -19.20
N LEU A 305 -11.46 -8.30 -18.30
CA LEU A 305 -10.73 -7.05 -18.50
C LEU A 305 -9.57 -7.17 -19.48
N ARG A 306 -9.04 -8.39 -19.70
CA ARG A 306 -8.00 -8.66 -20.70
C ARG A 306 -8.56 -8.89 -22.11
N ALA A 307 -9.81 -9.33 -22.22
CA ALA A 307 -10.43 -9.68 -23.52
C ALA A 307 -10.82 -8.46 -24.39
N HIS A 308 -10.79 -7.25 -23.83
CA HIS A 308 -11.03 -6.00 -24.58
C HIS A 308 -9.72 -5.33 -25.06
N GLU A 309 -8.57 -5.99 -24.92
CA GLU A 309 -7.25 -5.48 -25.29
C GLU A 309 -6.69 -6.10 -26.60
N THR A 310 -7.51 -6.86 -27.35
CA THR A 310 -7.15 -7.37 -28.70
C THR A 310 -7.86 -6.60 -29.81
#